data_5ad0f051716e82fecfb81b15f40ffc71
#
_entry.id   5ad0f051716e82fecfb81b15f40ffc71
#
_cell.length_a   1.000
_cell.length_b   1.000
_cell.length_c   1.000
_cell.angle_alpha   90.00
_cell.angle_beta   90.00
_cell.angle_gamma   90.00
#
_symmetry.space_group_name_H-M   'P 1'
#
loop_
_entity.id
_entity.type
_entity.pdbx_description
1 polymer ?
#
loop_
_entity_poly.entity_id
_entity_poly.type
_entity_poly.pdbx_seq_one_letter_code
_entity_poly.pdbx_strand_id
1 'polypeptide(L)'
;ASTTAEDALVKRESAVAPELAQVLCFSTVGEAVSALRKGYVDMVVAHESVLQSVVHGSPEKYRVLDQALFANELGVAFEKGTHEALAARLQAVIDDMRGDGSAEAIEARYGLDAKKTLEGN
;
A
#
# COMPACT_ATOMS: atom_id res chain seq x y z
N ALA A 1 -16.88 2.22 -7.16
CA ALA A 1 -16.22 3.53 -7.22
C ALA A 1 -14.81 3.31 -7.76
N SER A 2 -14.44 4.08 -8.78
CA SER A 2 -13.09 4.09 -9.34
C SER A 2 -12.07 4.38 -8.23
N THR A 3 -10.97 3.66 -8.21
CA THR A 3 -9.85 3.94 -7.29
C THR A 3 -8.86 4.89 -7.96
N THR A 4 -8.08 5.60 -7.17
CA THR A 4 -7.00 6.46 -7.69
C THR A 4 -6.02 5.68 -8.58
N ALA A 5 -5.78 4.40 -8.25
CA ALA A 5 -4.96 3.50 -9.04
C ALA A 5 -5.56 3.18 -10.41
N GLU A 6 -6.87 2.91 -10.44
CA GLU A 6 -7.61 2.68 -11.67
C GLU A 6 -7.58 3.90 -12.58
N ASP A 7 -7.86 5.09 -12.03
CA ASP A 7 -7.83 6.34 -12.78
C ASP A 7 -6.44 6.61 -13.38
N ALA A 8 -5.36 6.43 -12.61
CA ALA A 8 -4.00 6.64 -13.07
C ALA A 8 -3.60 5.70 -14.21
N LEU A 9 -4.00 4.41 -14.14
CA LEU A 9 -3.69 3.42 -15.15
C LEU A 9 -4.55 3.58 -16.43
N VAL A 10 -5.84 3.82 -16.27
CA VAL A 10 -6.78 3.96 -17.39
C VAL A 10 -6.56 5.26 -18.15
N LYS A 11 -6.35 6.35 -17.43
CA LYS A 11 -6.11 7.68 -18.04
C LYS A 11 -4.65 7.91 -18.46
N ARG A 12 -3.74 6.97 -18.14
CA ARG A 12 -2.29 7.12 -18.37
C ARG A 12 -1.72 8.42 -17.78
N GLU A 13 -2.26 8.86 -16.65
CA GLU A 13 -1.86 10.10 -15.99
C GLU A 13 -0.51 9.99 -15.24
N SER A 14 -0.01 8.77 -15.05
CA SER A 14 1.28 8.54 -14.42
C SER A 14 2.38 8.41 -15.46
N ALA A 15 3.45 9.20 -15.33
CA ALA A 15 4.65 9.07 -16.15
C ALA A 15 5.37 7.72 -15.97
N VAL A 16 4.99 6.94 -14.97
CA VAL A 16 5.55 5.63 -14.61
C VAL A 16 4.68 4.48 -15.12
N ALA A 17 3.46 4.77 -15.61
CA ALA A 17 2.57 3.71 -16.11
C ALA A 17 3.17 3.06 -17.38
N PRO A 18 3.43 1.74 -17.37
CA PRO A 18 3.93 1.03 -18.53
C PRO A 18 2.87 1.01 -19.65
N GLU A 19 3.29 0.72 -20.88
CA GLU A 19 2.34 0.38 -21.94
C GLU A 19 1.61 -0.91 -21.57
N LEU A 20 0.33 -0.79 -21.26
CA LEU A 20 -0.52 -1.91 -20.88
C LEU A 20 -1.42 -2.27 -22.06
N ALA A 21 -1.53 -3.56 -22.37
CA ALA A 21 -2.44 -4.06 -23.39
C ALA A 21 -3.90 -3.90 -22.96
N GLN A 22 -4.17 -4.16 -21.69
CA GLN A 22 -5.50 -4.06 -21.08
C GLN A 22 -5.41 -3.83 -19.57
N VAL A 23 -6.37 -3.10 -19.03
CA VAL A 23 -6.58 -2.94 -17.58
C VAL A 23 -7.92 -3.59 -17.22
N LEU A 24 -7.89 -4.53 -16.28
CA LEU A 24 -9.08 -5.18 -15.73
C LEU A 24 -9.27 -4.72 -14.29
N CYS A 25 -10.49 -4.27 -13.99
CA CYS A 25 -10.86 -3.81 -12.65
C CYS A 25 -11.66 -4.89 -11.94
N PHE A 26 -11.31 -5.15 -10.68
CA PHE A 26 -11.95 -6.14 -9.83
C PHE A 26 -12.62 -5.44 -8.64
N SER A 27 -13.68 -6.05 -8.12
CA SER A 27 -14.41 -5.50 -6.96
C SER A 27 -13.61 -5.63 -5.67
N THR A 28 -12.75 -6.64 -5.58
CA THR A 28 -11.91 -6.90 -4.40
C THR A 28 -10.47 -7.24 -4.80
N VAL A 29 -9.54 -6.97 -3.88
CA VAL A 29 -8.13 -7.35 -4.08
C VAL A 29 -7.98 -8.87 -4.14
N GLY A 30 -8.80 -9.62 -3.40
CA GLY A 30 -8.80 -11.09 -3.45
C GLY A 30 -9.11 -11.64 -4.83
N GLU A 31 -10.05 -11.03 -5.56
CA GLU A 31 -10.36 -11.39 -6.95
C GLU A 31 -9.20 -11.08 -7.89
N ALA A 32 -8.57 -9.91 -7.75
CA ALA A 32 -7.41 -9.53 -8.53
C ALA A 32 -6.23 -10.50 -8.32
N VAL A 33 -5.93 -10.85 -7.07
CA VAL A 33 -4.89 -11.83 -6.72
C VAL A 33 -5.24 -13.23 -7.25
N SER A 34 -6.51 -13.61 -7.22
CA SER A 34 -6.96 -14.89 -7.78
C SER A 34 -6.79 -14.94 -9.31
N ALA A 35 -7.05 -13.82 -9.99
CA ALA A 35 -6.81 -13.69 -11.44
C ALA A 35 -5.31 -13.80 -11.76
N LEU A 36 -4.42 -13.18 -10.97
CA LEU A 36 -2.98 -13.33 -11.10
C LEU A 36 -2.54 -14.79 -10.92
N ARG A 37 -3.03 -15.45 -9.87
CA ARG A 37 -2.71 -16.86 -9.60
C ARG A 37 -3.15 -17.81 -10.70
N LYS A 38 -4.23 -17.50 -11.39
CA LYS A 38 -4.77 -18.29 -12.52
C LYS A 38 -4.17 -17.90 -13.86
N GLY A 39 -3.29 -16.89 -13.91
CA GLY A 39 -2.68 -16.40 -15.14
C GLY A 39 -3.63 -15.61 -16.05
N TYR A 40 -4.72 -15.08 -15.53
CA TYR A 40 -5.63 -14.23 -16.29
C TYR A 40 -5.11 -12.81 -16.45
N VAL A 41 -4.23 -12.39 -15.55
CA VAL A 41 -3.50 -11.13 -15.61
C VAL A 41 -2.02 -11.40 -15.29
N ASP A 42 -1.14 -10.58 -15.87
CA ASP A 42 0.31 -10.69 -15.67
C ASP A 42 0.80 -9.93 -14.45
N MET A 43 0.04 -8.92 -14.00
CA MET A 43 0.37 -8.09 -12.84
C MET A 43 -0.89 -7.60 -12.12
N VAL A 44 -0.73 -7.27 -10.85
CA VAL A 44 -1.77 -6.65 -10.03
C VAL A 44 -1.23 -5.37 -9.40
N VAL A 45 -2.07 -4.35 -9.37
CA VAL A 45 -1.80 -3.09 -8.66
C VAL A 45 -2.72 -3.00 -7.46
N ALA A 46 -2.13 -2.81 -6.30
CA ALA A 46 -2.84 -2.64 -5.02
C ALA A 46 -1.94 -1.92 -4.03
N HIS A 47 -2.41 -1.71 -2.81
CA HIS A 47 -1.56 -1.20 -1.72
C HIS A 47 -0.39 -2.14 -1.45
N GLU A 48 0.79 -1.58 -1.21
CA GLU A 48 2.03 -2.33 -0.99
C GLU A 48 1.89 -3.36 0.14
N SER A 49 1.25 -3.00 1.26
CA SER A 49 1.02 -3.92 2.38
C SER A 49 0.28 -5.19 1.99
N VAL A 50 -0.70 -5.07 1.09
CA VAL A 50 -1.45 -6.23 0.58
C VAL A 50 -0.59 -7.07 -0.36
N LEU A 51 0.16 -6.42 -1.26
CA LEU A 51 1.07 -7.10 -2.19
C LEU A 51 2.18 -7.83 -1.45
N GLN A 52 2.76 -7.23 -0.41
CA GLN A 52 3.77 -7.88 0.43
C GLN A 52 3.23 -9.14 1.12
N SER A 53 1.99 -9.09 1.61
CA SER A 53 1.33 -10.28 2.18
C SER A 53 1.19 -11.41 1.15
N VAL A 54 0.86 -11.08 -0.10
CA VAL A 54 0.75 -12.07 -1.20
C VAL A 54 2.11 -12.68 -1.53
N VAL A 55 3.14 -11.85 -1.63
CA VAL A 55 4.51 -12.29 -1.93
C VAL A 55 5.08 -13.11 -0.78
N HIS A 56 4.85 -12.71 0.47
CA HIS A 56 5.28 -13.48 1.64
C HIS A 56 4.75 -14.91 1.64
N GLY A 57 3.53 -15.11 1.15
CA GLY A 57 2.92 -16.44 1.01
C GLY A 57 3.46 -17.29 -0.16
N SER A 58 4.16 -16.70 -1.13
CA SER A 58 4.70 -17.41 -2.31
C SER A 58 5.86 -16.62 -2.96
N PRO A 59 6.97 -16.43 -2.24
CA PRO A 59 8.09 -15.57 -2.69
C PRO A 59 8.81 -16.12 -3.92
N GLU A 60 8.69 -17.41 -4.18
CA GLU A 60 9.26 -18.06 -5.36
C GLU A 60 8.47 -17.78 -6.66
N LYS A 61 7.23 -17.29 -6.55
CA LYS A 61 6.35 -17.05 -7.70
C LYS A 61 6.10 -15.58 -7.99
N TYR A 62 6.09 -14.75 -6.94
CA TYR A 62 5.68 -13.37 -7.03
C TYR A 62 6.73 -12.45 -6.44
N ARG A 63 6.76 -11.23 -6.92
CA ARG A 63 7.57 -10.14 -6.38
C ARG A 63 6.80 -8.83 -6.45
N VAL A 64 7.11 -7.91 -5.57
CA VAL A 64 6.68 -6.51 -5.69
C VAL A 64 7.74 -5.77 -6.52
N LEU A 65 7.31 -4.91 -7.43
CA LEU A 65 8.20 -4.04 -8.18
C LEU A 65 8.59 -2.83 -7.32
N ASP A 66 9.81 -2.33 -7.48
CA ASP A 66 10.28 -1.16 -6.74
C ASP A 66 9.59 0.15 -7.18
N GLN A 67 8.97 0.14 -8.34
CA GLN A 67 8.24 1.29 -8.88
C GLN A 67 6.85 1.39 -8.26
N ALA A 68 6.60 2.47 -7.52
CA ALA A 68 5.26 2.83 -7.07
C ALA A 68 4.58 3.75 -8.09
N LEU A 69 3.28 3.57 -8.31
CA LEU A 69 2.49 4.49 -9.13
C LEU A 69 2.29 5.83 -8.43
N PHE A 70 2.12 5.80 -7.11
CA PHE A 70 2.08 6.96 -6.22
C PHE A 70 2.32 6.52 -4.78
N ALA A 71 2.80 7.45 -3.97
CA ALA A 71 2.91 7.33 -2.53
C ALA A 71 1.74 8.07 -1.88
N ASN A 72 1.13 7.47 -0.85
CA ASN A 72 0.09 8.09 -0.05
C ASN A 72 0.47 8.01 1.42
N GLU A 73 0.23 9.09 2.14
CA GLU A 73 0.33 9.10 3.58
C GLU A 73 -0.95 8.52 4.19
N LEU A 74 -0.79 7.71 5.24
CA LEU A 74 -1.90 7.22 6.04
C LEU A 74 -1.99 8.05 7.32
N GLY A 75 -3.21 8.43 7.67
CA GLY A 75 -3.50 9.18 8.88
C GLY A 75 -4.72 8.65 9.61
N VAL A 76 -4.82 8.98 10.90
CA VAL A 76 -6.01 8.73 11.70
C VAL A 76 -6.86 10.00 11.72
N ALA A 77 -8.13 9.89 11.33
CA ALA A 77 -9.06 11.01 11.31
C ALA A 77 -9.97 10.97 12.54
N PHE A 78 -10.22 12.14 13.10
CA PHE A 78 -11.20 12.37 14.15
C PHE A 78 -12.27 13.35 13.67
N GLU A 79 -13.43 13.32 14.27
CA GLU A 79 -14.45 14.35 14.04
C GLU A 79 -13.91 15.74 14.41
N LYS A 80 -14.12 16.71 13.54
CA LYS A 80 -13.60 18.08 13.71
C LYS A 80 -14.04 18.68 15.05
N GLY A 81 -13.09 19.18 15.83
CA GLY A 81 -13.33 19.80 17.12
C GLY A 81 -13.58 18.80 18.26
N THR A 82 -13.33 17.50 18.05
CA THR A 82 -13.43 16.47 19.09
C THR A 82 -12.10 15.76 19.28
N HIS A 83 -11.93 15.17 20.46
CA HIS A 83 -10.80 14.27 20.75
C HIS A 83 -9.39 14.85 20.56
N GLU A 84 -9.21 16.17 20.65
CA GLU A 84 -7.91 16.84 20.43
C GLU A 84 -6.80 16.28 21.35
N ALA A 85 -7.14 16.05 22.64
CA ALA A 85 -6.19 15.46 23.58
C ALA A 85 -5.79 14.03 23.20
N LEU A 86 -6.72 13.24 22.68
CA LEU A 86 -6.46 11.88 22.20
C LEU A 86 -5.59 11.89 20.95
N ALA A 87 -5.89 12.78 20.00
CA ALA A 87 -5.10 12.95 18.77
C ALA A 87 -3.65 13.33 19.09
N ALA A 88 -3.45 14.32 19.99
CA ALA A 88 -2.13 14.74 20.43
C ALA A 88 -1.37 13.61 21.14
N ARG A 89 -2.04 12.84 22.00
CA ARG A 89 -1.42 11.71 22.69
C ARG A 89 -1.06 10.57 21.72
N LEU A 90 -1.92 10.28 20.75
CA LEU A 90 -1.64 9.29 19.71
C LEU A 90 -0.42 9.69 18.88
N GLN A 91 -0.35 10.95 18.45
CA GLN A 91 0.81 11.47 17.72
C GLN A 91 2.10 11.30 18.53
N ALA A 92 2.10 11.69 19.81
CA ALA A 92 3.26 11.56 20.67
C ALA A 92 3.71 10.10 20.83
N VAL A 93 2.77 9.16 20.99
CA VAL A 93 3.10 7.72 21.07
C VAL A 93 3.69 7.21 19.76
N ILE A 94 3.15 7.61 18.61
CA ILE A 94 3.69 7.22 17.29
C ILE A 94 5.11 7.77 17.12
N ASP A 95 5.36 9.02 17.52
CA ASP A 95 6.68 9.64 17.44
C ASP A 95 7.70 8.94 18.36
N ASP A 96 7.29 8.57 19.60
CA ASP A 96 8.10 7.77 20.52
C ASP A 96 8.44 6.40 19.92
N MET A 97 7.44 5.71 19.33
CA MET A 97 7.63 4.41 18.68
C MET A 97 8.56 4.47 17.47
N ARG A 98 8.56 5.58 16.74
CA ARG A 98 9.54 5.82 15.66
C ARG A 98 10.94 6.03 16.22
N GLY A 99 11.05 6.75 17.35
CA GLY A 99 12.32 7.04 17.99
C GLY A 99 12.99 5.83 18.67
N ASP A 100 12.21 4.92 19.24
CA ASP A 100 12.71 3.75 19.96
C ASP A 100 12.84 2.48 19.09
N GLY A 101 12.41 2.55 17.82
CA GLY A 101 12.46 1.43 16.86
C GLY A 101 11.35 0.39 17.02
N SER A 102 10.39 0.59 17.93
CA SER A 102 9.28 -0.35 18.11
C SER A 102 8.31 -0.35 16.91
N ALA A 103 8.11 0.80 16.27
CA ALA A 103 7.34 0.89 15.04
C ALA A 103 7.99 0.06 13.92
N GLU A 104 9.29 0.19 13.71
CA GLU A 104 10.05 -0.59 12.72
C GLU A 104 9.95 -2.10 12.99
N ALA A 105 10.08 -2.51 14.26
CA ALA A 105 9.95 -3.90 14.64
C ALA A 105 8.55 -4.48 14.34
N ILE A 106 7.50 -3.70 14.52
CA ILE A 106 6.13 -4.10 14.19
C ILE A 106 5.98 -4.22 12.67
N GLU A 107 6.42 -3.23 11.90
CA GLU A 107 6.31 -3.22 10.44
C GLU A 107 7.06 -4.40 9.81
N ALA A 108 8.26 -4.70 10.28
CA ALA A 108 9.05 -5.85 9.82
C ALA A 108 8.30 -7.18 10.01
N ARG A 109 7.51 -7.34 11.09
CA ARG A 109 6.70 -8.55 11.31
C ARG A 109 5.60 -8.75 10.27
N TYR A 110 5.16 -7.67 9.63
CA TYR A 110 4.17 -7.69 8.55
C TYR A 110 4.79 -7.61 7.15
N GLY A 111 6.13 -7.67 7.06
CA GLY A 111 6.86 -7.63 5.79
C GLY A 111 6.86 -6.25 5.13
N LEU A 112 6.62 -5.18 5.91
CA LEU A 112 6.66 -3.80 5.43
C LEU A 112 8.10 -3.25 5.51
N ASP A 113 8.45 -2.38 4.56
CA ASP A 113 9.72 -1.66 4.57
C ASP A 113 9.59 -0.39 5.42
N ALA A 114 10.17 -0.41 6.61
CA ALA A 114 10.12 0.68 7.56
C ALA A 114 10.66 2.01 7.00
N LYS A 115 11.66 1.96 6.10
CA LYS A 115 12.17 3.18 5.46
C LYS A 115 11.13 3.87 4.59
N LYS A 116 10.31 3.08 3.89
CA LYS A 116 9.24 3.62 3.05
C LYS A 116 8.04 4.09 3.85
N THR A 117 7.74 3.42 4.97
CA THR A 117 6.54 3.69 5.76
C THR A 117 6.74 4.76 6.84
N LEU A 118 7.92 4.84 7.45
CA LEU A 118 8.20 5.76 8.55
C LEU A 118 8.84 7.08 8.14
N GLU A 119 9.65 7.08 7.09
CA GLU A 119 10.40 8.28 6.67
C GLU A 119 9.60 9.19 5.72
N GLY A 120 8.48 8.71 5.18
CA GLY A 120 7.69 9.44 4.17
C GLY A 120 8.56 9.83 2.97
N ASN A 121 8.21 9.44 1.79
CA ASN A 121 8.92 9.91 0.60
C ASN A 121 8.77 11.41 0.42
#